data_5e02234da18632d58740b52b7c175763
#
_entry.id   5e02234da18632d58740b52b7c175763
#
_cell.length_a   1.000
_cell.length_b   1.000
_cell.length_c   1.000
_cell.angle_alpha   90.00
_cell.angle_beta   90.00
_cell.angle_gamma   90.00
#
_symmetry.space_group_name_H-M   'P 1'
#
loop_
_entity.id
_entity.type
_entity.pdbx_description
1 polymer ?
#
loop_
_entity_poly.entity_id
_entity_poly.type
_entity_poly.pdbx_seq_one_letter_code
_entity_poly.pdbx_strand_id
1 'polypeptide(L)'
;MNSKDVNNLIEKLTAAEHAYYVLNKPIMSDGEYDKLFNELKKIELENPDLVFAYSPTQRVTGTPDNVFEQITHKQRMYSLDNSESIQDITKWIEKIEKLTDNKIFPLTVEPKIDGLAISLIYKDGLLVKGLTRGDGFVGEDVTHNIKTIMNIPLKLKQNIEGEVEVRGEIFMPTESFEQLNNQKINDQKKLNHLSQLDKKEMTAEQVKELRELRNEGTSEFINARNAAAGSLRQKDSNITAKRDLRLLAYQLIEHDRQAIDSYSDQIALLKDLGFSTNEVTVTKDIKNVELELSRIEENRNNYNYKIDGAVLKVNSSITQDELGFTSKAPRWAIAFKFSAEEQTTQLLDIKLQVGRTGAITPVAVLKPVNVGGALVSFATLHNPD
;
A
#
# COMPACT_ATOMS: atom_id res chain seq x y z
N MET A 1 -20.51 -19.85 27.25
CA MET A 1 -20.82 -18.84 26.24
C MET A 1 -21.08 -19.58 24.93
N ASN A 2 -22.06 -19.18 24.14
CA ASN A 2 -22.36 -19.88 22.88
C ASN A 2 -21.74 -19.16 21.65
N SER A 3 -21.73 -19.83 20.51
CA SER A 3 -21.16 -19.30 19.27
C SER A 3 -21.77 -17.93 18.85
N LYS A 4 -23.04 -17.70 19.18
CA LYS A 4 -23.74 -16.44 18.87
C LYS A 4 -23.20 -15.27 19.70
N ASP A 5 -22.90 -15.52 20.98
CA ASP A 5 -22.36 -14.48 21.86
C ASP A 5 -20.95 -14.06 21.44
N VAL A 6 -20.12 -15.04 21.03
CA VAL A 6 -18.77 -14.79 20.50
C VAL A 6 -18.83 -14.00 19.19
N ASN A 7 -19.72 -14.36 18.27
CA ASN A 7 -19.92 -13.62 17.03
C ASN A 7 -20.35 -12.17 17.28
N ASN A 8 -21.27 -11.93 18.21
CA ASN A 8 -21.68 -10.56 18.58
C ASN A 8 -20.49 -9.72 19.10
N LEU A 9 -19.59 -10.34 19.86
CA LEU A 9 -18.39 -9.67 20.37
C LEU A 9 -17.40 -9.36 19.24
N ILE A 10 -17.18 -10.31 18.32
CA ILE A 10 -16.37 -10.12 17.11
C ILE A 10 -16.94 -8.98 16.25
N GLU A 11 -18.25 -8.97 15.99
CA GLU A 11 -18.91 -7.92 15.20
C GLU A 11 -18.75 -6.55 15.86
N LYS A 12 -18.86 -6.44 17.16
CA LYS A 12 -18.68 -5.19 17.90
C LYS A 12 -17.25 -4.67 17.78
N LEU A 13 -16.25 -5.54 17.93
CA LEU A 13 -14.84 -5.18 17.78
C LEU A 13 -14.51 -4.80 16.33
N THR A 14 -14.96 -5.58 15.35
CA THR A 14 -14.77 -5.29 13.94
C THR A 14 -15.42 -3.97 13.52
N ALA A 15 -16.61 -3.66 14.05
CA ALA A 15 -17.27 -2.37 13.82
C ALA A 15 -16.46 -1.20 14.40
N ALA A 16 -15.84 -1.38 15.57
CA ALA A 16 -14.98 -0.37 16.16
C ALA A 16 -13.68 -0.18 15.37
N GLU A 17 -13.03 -1.25 14.94
CA GLU A 17 -11.87 -1.18 14.04
C GLU A 17 -12.20 -0.42 12.75
N HIS A 18 -13.31 -0.76 12.11
CA HIS A 18 -13.75 -0.08 10.90
C HIS A 18 -14.04 1.42 11.14
N ALA A 19 -14.72 1.76 12.23
CA ALA A 19 -15.02 3.14 12.59
C ALA A 19 -13.73 3.96 12.83
N TYR A 20 -12.74 3.35 13.46
CA TYR A 20 -11.45 3.97 13.76
C TYR A 20 -10.56 4.08 12.50
N TYR A 21 -10.25 2.93 11.85
CA TYR A 21 -9.23 2.86 10.80
C TYR A 21 -9.73 3.21 9.39
N VAL A 22 -11.04 3.08 9.13
CA VAL A 22 -11.63 3.33 7.80
C VAL A 22 -12.41 4.64 7.78
N LEU A 23 -13.30 4.86 8.78
CA LEU A 23 -14.17 6.03 8.81
C LEU A 23 -13.55 7.24 9.54
N ASN A 24 -12.46 7.05 10.27
CA ASN A 24 -11.83 8.05 11.14
C ASN A 24 -12.83 8.70 12.13
N LYS A 25 -13.77 7.88 12.62
CA LYS A 25 -14.84 8.26 13.56
C LYS A 25 -14.97 7.19 14.65
N PRO A 26 -14.10 7.17 15.68
CA PRO A 26 -14.16 6.18 16.76
C PRO A 26 -15.54 6.11 17.41
N ILE A 27 -16.04 4.89 17.66
CA ILE A 27 -17.33 4.63 18.32
C ILE A 27 -17.16 4.13 19.76
N MET A 28 -15.94 3.86 20.18
CA MET A 28 -15.58 3.52 21.58
C MET A 28 -14.17 4.01 21.91
N SER A 29 -13.82 4.08 23.16
CA SER A 29 -12.48 4.41 23.63
C SER A 29 -11.52 3.23 23.49
N ASP A 30 -10.20 3.50 23.44
CA ASP A 30 -9.16 2.47 23.37
C ASP A 30 -9.25 1.50 24.56
N GLY A 31 -9.50 2.01 25.77
CA GLY A 31 -9.65 1.18 26.97
C GLY A 31 -10.88 0.25 26.95
N GLU A 32 -11.98 0.68 26.31
CA GLU A 32 -13.15 -0.18 26.08
C GLU A 32 -12.87 -1.24 25.03
N TYR A 33 -12.18 -0.88 23.96
CA TYR A 33 -11.74 -1.82 22.93
C TYR A 33 -10.83 -2.90 23.52
N ASP A 34 -9.78 -2.49 24.24
CA ASP A 34 -8.82 -3.41 24.87
C ASP A 34 -9.50 -4.39 25.84
N LYS A 35 -10.47 -3.92 26.62
CA LYS A 35 -11.23 -4.77 27.53
C LYS A 35 -12.00 -5.85 26.77
N LEU A 36 -12.73 -5.47 25.72
CA LEU A 36 -13.51 -6.41 24.91
C LEU A 36 -12.62 -7.37 24.11
N PHE A 37 -11.49 -6.87 23.60
CA PHE A 37 -10.51 -7.69 22.90
C PHE A 37 -9.88 -8.75 23.81
N ASN A 38 -9.49 -8.36 25.03
CA ASN A 38 -8.95 -9.30 26.02
C ASN A 38 -10.00 -10.30 26.49
N GLU A 39 -11.28 -9.91 26.60
CA GLU A 39 -12.39 -10.80 26.88
C GLU A 39 -12.54 -11.86 25.78
N LEU A 40 -12.56 -11.42 24.50
CA LEU A 40 -12.63 -12.32 23.35
C LEU A 40 -11.46 -13.29 23.34
N LYS A 41 -10.24 -12.80 23.52
CA LYS A 41 -9.01 -13.62 23.56
C LYS A 41 -9.08 -14.68 24.65
N LYS A 42 -9.61 -14.34 25.84
CA LYS A 42 -9.78 -15.31 26.93
C LYS A 42 -10.80 -16.40 26.58
N ILE A 43 -11.94 -15.99 26.00
CA ILE A 43 -13.00 -16.94 25.58
C ILE A 43 -12.46 -17.92 24.55
N GLU A 44 -11.74 -17.43 23.54
CA GLU A 44 -11.14 -18.25 22.47
C GLU A 44 -10.07 -19.20 23.01
N LEU A 45 -9.28 -18.77 24.00
CA LEU A 45 -8.28 -19.62 24.66
C LEU A 45 -8.94 -20.77 25.45
N GLU A 46 -10.05 -20.49 26.12
CA GLU A 46 -10.80 -21.48 26.89
C GLU A 46 -11.66 -22.39 26.00
N ASN A 47 -12.00 -21.97 24.78
CA ASN A 47 -12.90 -22.67 23.85
C ASN A 47 -12.34 -22.65 22.42
N PRO A 48 -11.37 -23.50 22.07
CA PRO A 48 -10.75 -23.51 20.73
C PRO A 48 -11.74 -23.70 19.56
N ASP A 49 -12.86 -24.36 19.79
CA ASP A 49 -13.92 -24.57 18.79
C ASP A 49 -14.71 -23.30 18.48
N LEU A 50 -14.55 -22.24 19.27
CA LEU A 50 -15.18 -20.93 19.08
C LEU A 50 -14.22 -19.90 18.43
N VAL A 51 -13.04 -20.33 17.98
CA VAL A 51 -12.09 -19.48 17.26
C VAL A 51 -12.52 -19.36 15.80
N PHE A 52 -12.90 -18.16 15.38
CA PHE A 52 -13.29 -17.89 14.00
C PHE A 52 -12.11 -17.27 13.23
N ALA A 53 -11.90 -17.71 11.97
CA ALA A 53 -10.81 -17.22 11.11
C ALA A 53 -10.85 -15.69 10.88
N TYR A 54 -12.02 -15.06 11.05
CA TYR A 54 -12.24 -13.63 10.94
C TYR A 54 -12.25 -12.87 12.27
N SER A 55 -11.90 -13.54 13.37
CA SER A 55 -11.76 -12.87 14.66
C SER A 55 -10.62 -11.86 14.64
N PRO A 56 -10.79 -10.66 15.24
CA PRO A 56 -9.71 -9.70 15.45
C PRO A 56 -8.47 -10.29 16.14
N THR A 57 -8.65 -11.30 16.99
CA THR A 57 -7.55 -12.00 17.68
C THR A 57 -6.68 -12.83 16.72
N GLN A 58 -7.19 -13.17 15.54
CA GLN A 58 -6.50 -13.97 14.53
C GLN A 58 -5.68 -13.11 13.52
N ARG A 59 -5.59 -11.80 13.74
CA ARG A 59 -4.79 -10.91 12.87
C ARG A 59 -3.30 -11.21 12.96
N VAL A 60 -2.80 -11.54 14.13
CA VAL A 60 -1.40 -11.89 14.35
C VAL A 60 -1.30 -13.35 14.74
N THR A 61 -1.13 -14.22 13.76
CA THR A 61 -1.00 -15.67 13.97
C THR A 61 0.13 -16.23 13.10
N GLY A 62 0.83 -17.22 13.62
CA GLY A 62 1.84 -17.98 12.87
C GLY A 62 3.26 -17.88 13.44
N THR A 63 4.06 -18.86 13.07
CA THR A 63 5.52 -18.87 13.27
C THR A 63 6.17 -18.09 12.14
N PRO A 64 7.32 -17.41 12.37
CA PRO A 64 8.06 -16.72 11.31
C PRO A 64 8.38 -17.66 10.14
N ASP A 65 7.95 -17.27 8.94
CA ASP A 65 8.24 -18.00 7.72
C ASP A 65 9.59 -17.56 7.14
N ASN A 66 10.40 -18.50 6.69
CA ASN A 66 11.72 -18.18 6.16
C ASN A 66 11.70 -17.78 4.68
N VAL A 67 10.68 -18.15 3.93
CA VAL A 67 10.51 -17.87 2.49
C VAL A 67 9.05 -17.62 2.18
N PHE A 68 8.75 -16.56 1.44
CA PHE A 68 7.41 -16.30 0.92
C PHE A 68 7.13 -17.23 -0.28
N GLU A 69 6.02 -17.97 -0.23
CA GLU A 69 5.56 -18.79 -1.34
C GLU A 69 5.27 -17.93 -2.56
N GLN A 70 5.68 -18.39 -3.74
CA GLN A 70 5.40 -17.72 -5.01
C GLN A 70 4.09 -18.26 -5.58
N ILE A 71 3.13 -17.39 -5.83
CA ILE A 71 1.79 -17.76 -6.31
C ILE A 71 1.47 -17.02 -7.61
N THR A 72 0.98 -17.76 -8.60
CA THR A 72 0.53 -17.19 -9.88
C THR A 72 -0.80 -16.48 -9.69
N HIS A 73 -0.89 -15.22 -10.15
CA HIS A 73 -2.14 -14.48 -10.19
C HIS A 73 -3.12 -15.11 -11.20
N LYS A 74 -4.40 -15.26 -10.82
CA LYS A 74 -5.45 -15.71 -11.75
C LYS A 74 -5.64 -14.74 -12.90
N GLN A 75 -5.58 -13.44 -12.61
CA GLN A 75 -5.59 -12.37 -13.59
C GLN A 75 -4.35 -11.50 -13.39
N ARG A 76 -3.61 -11.27 -14.47
CA ARG A 76 -2.38 -10.48 -14.43
C ARG A 76 -2.57 -9.11 -13.78
N MET A 77 -1.63 -8.71 -12.93
CA MET A 77 -1.56 -7.36 -12.34
C MET A 77 -0.73 -6.44 -13.25
N TYR A 78 -1.41 -5.68 -14.07
CA TYR A 78 -0.78 -4.78 -15.04
C TYR A 78 -0.17 -3.53 -14.37
N SER A 79 0.84 -2.96 -15.03
CA SER A 79 1.28 -1.59 -14.78
C SER A 79 0.38 -0.61 -15.53
N LEU A 80 0.57 0.69 -15.32
CA LEU A 80 -0.08 1.75 -16.10
C LEU A 80 0.94 2.36 -17.07
N ASP A 81 0.48 2.75 -18.25
CA ASP A 81 1.24 3.65 -19.11
C ASP A 81 1.29 5.03 -18.46
N ASN A 82 2.37 5.78 -18.71
CA ASN A 82 2.61 7.08 -18.10
C ASN A 82 2.39 8.21 -19.10
N SER A 83 1.96 9.35 -18.60
CA SER A 83 1.91 10.64 -19.28
C SER A 83 2.48 11.72 -18.36
N GLU A 84 3.04 12.78 -18.92
CA GLU A 84 3.65 13.90 -18.19
C GLU A 84 3.07 15.23 -18.64
N SER A 85 2.16 15.22 -19.62
CA SER A 85 1.54 16.44 -20.15
C SER A 85 0.06 16.22 -20.48
N ILE A 86 -0.71 17.32 -20.47
CA ILE A 86 -2.11 17.32 -20.89
C ILE A 86 -2.24 16.92 -22.36
N GLN A 87 -1.25 17.26 -23.21
CA GLN A 87 -1.23 16.85 -24.59
C GLN A 87 -1.17 15.32 -24.74
N ASP A 88 -0.49 14.61 -23.84
CA ASP A 88 -0.43 13.16 -23.86
C ASP A 88 -1.78 12.56 -23.45
N ILE A 89 -2.44 13.16 -22.46
CA ILE A 89 -3.82 12.78 -22.06
C ILE A 89 -4.78 12.99 -23.24
N THR A 90 -4.68 14.12 -23.94
CA THR A 90 -5.50 14.40 -25.13
C THR A 90 -5.29 13.34 -26.22
N LYS A 91 -4.04 13.00 -26.53
CA LYS A 91 -3.72 11.92 -27.50
C LYS A 91 -4.25 10.56 -27.05
N TRP A 92 -4.19 10.27 -25.75
CA TRP A 92 -4.74 9.02 -25.20
C TRP A 92 -6.26 8.99 -25.37
N ILE A 93 -6.98 10.08 -25.10
CA ILE A 93 -8.43 10.21 -25.32
C ILE A 93 -8.77 10.01 -26.82
N GLU A 94 -8.06 10.71 -27.74
CA GLU A 94 -8.26 10.57 -29.19
C GLU A 94 -8.04 9.11 -29.65
N LYS A 95 -7.11 8.41 -29.04
CA LYS A 95 -6.86 6.99 -29.34
C LYS A 95 -8.03 6.11 -28.90
N ILE A 96 -8.60 6.37 -27.72
CA ILE A 96 -9.79 5.66 -27.22
C ILE A 96 -10.97 5.93 -28.16
N GLU A 97 -11.22 7.18 -28.52
CA GLU A 97 -12.30 7.58 -29.45
C GLU A 97 -12.23 6.83 -30.79
N LYS A 98 -11.01 6.64 -31.31
CA LYS A 98 -10.80 5.89 -32.54
C LYS A 98 -11.00 4.37 -32.38
N LEU A 99 -10.78 3.83 -31.20
CA LEU A 99 -10.92 2.39 -30.94
C LEU A 99 -12.34 1.96 -30.62
N THR A 100 -13.17 2.88 -30.07
CA THR A 100 -14.51 2.56 -29.57
C THR A 100 -15.63 3.18 -30.44
N ASP A 101 -15.29 3.97 -31.47
CA ASP A 101 -16.23 4.79 -32.24
C ASP A 101 -17.10 5.71 -31.38
N ASN A 102 -16.72 5.92 -30.11
CA ASN A 102 -17.44 6.75 -29.15
C ASN A 102 -16.66 8.03 -28.87
N LYS A 103 -17.29 9.18 -29.15
CA LYS A 103 -16.66 10.51 -29.01
C LYS A 103 -16.81 11.13 -27.63
N ILE A 104 -17.70 10.60 -26.79
CA ILE A 104 -17.98 11.14 -25.45
C ILE A 104 -18.15 9.97 -24.47
N PHE A 105 -17.17 9.76 -23.63
CA PHE A 105 -17.23 8.78 -22.56
C PHE A 105 -16.80 9.40 -21.23
N PRO A 106 -17.40 8.98 -20.11
CA PRO A 106 -16.98 9.48 -18.81
C PRO A 106 -15.60 8.92 -18.43
N LEU A 107 -14.75 9.81 -17.93
CA LEU A 107 -13.47 9.50 -17.32
C LEU A 107 -13.56 9.64 -15.81
N THR A 108 -12.77 8.87 -15.10
CA THR A 108 -12.50 9.08 -13.68
C THR A 108 -11.09 9.62 -13.50
N VAL A 109 -10.91 10.48 -12.49
CA VAL A 109 -9.62 11.00 -12.05
C VAL A 109 -9.50 10.74 -10.55
N GLU A 110 -8.38 10.15 -10.13
CA GLU A 110 -8.10 9.82 -8.75
C GLU A 110 -6.61 10.01 -8.41
N PRO A 111 -6.23 10.26 -7.15
CA PRO A 111 -4.83 10.33 -6.72
C PRO A 111 -4.11 9.00 -6.99
N LYS A 112 -2.88 9.07 -7.50
CA LYS A 112 -1.99 7.92 -7.66
C LYS A 112 -1.15 7.72 -6.39
N ILE A 113 -1.51 6.72 -5.62
CA ILE A 113 -0.84 6.40 -4.36
C ILE A 113 0.56 5.86 -4.66
N ASP A 114 1.56 6.35 -3.93
CA ASP A 114 2.91 5.81 -3.98
C ASP A 114 3.11 4.77 -2.88
N GLY A 115 2.70 3.55 -3.18
CA GLY A 115 2.71 2.41 -2.25
C GLY A 115 3.14 1.11 -2.91
N LEU A 116 2.57 0.02 -2.46
CA LEU A 116 2.81 -1.34 -2.95
C LEU A 116 1.49 -1.98 -3.37
N ALA A 117 1.37 -2.32 -4.66
CA ALA A 117 0.19 -2.98 -5.19
C ALA A 117 0.03 -4.39 -4.60
N ILE A 118 -1.19 -4.71 -4.19
CA ILE A 118 -1.56 -5.97 -3.55
C ILE A 118 -2.84 -6.53 -4.18
N SER A 119 -2.93 -7.87 -4.22
CA SER A 119 -4.13 -8.62 -4.54
C SER A 119 -4.62 -9.35 -3.29
N LEU A 120 -5.87 -9.14 -2.90
CA LEU A 120 -6.55 -9.78 -1.78
C LEU A 120 -7.61 -10.72 -2.32
N ILE A 121 -7.52 -12.00 -1.97
CA ILE A 121 -8.48 -13.01 -2.41
C ILE A 121 -9.38 -13.36 -1.24
N TYR A 122 -10.67 -13.20 -1.48
CA TYR A 122 -11.74 -13.58 -0.55
C TYR A 122 -12.50 -14.78 -1.11
N LYS A 123 -12.83 -15.72 -0.26
CA LYS A 123 -13.70 -16.85 -0.57
C LYS A 123 -14.86 -16.86 0.41
N ASP A 124 -16.08 -16.85 -0.12
CA ASP A 124 -17.31 -16.79 0.69
C ASP A 124 -17.26 -15.64 1.72
N GLY A 125 -16.72 -14.50 1.29
CA GLY A 125 -16.56 -13.29 2.09
C GLY A 125 -15.39 -13.30 3.09
N LEU A 126 -14.60 -14.38 3.21
CA LEU A 126 -13.45 -14.48 4.12
C LEU A 126 -12.13 -14.27 3.38
N LEU A 127 -11.23 -13.47 3.96
CA LEU A 127 -9.88 -13.27 3.43
C LEU A 127 -9.08 -14.57 3.52
N VAL A 128 -8.72 -15.12 2.37
CA VAL A 128 -7.96 -16.37 2.28
C VAL A 128 -6.52 -16.16 1.82
N LYS A 129 -6.24 -15.14 0.96
CA LYS A 129 -4.89 -14.84 0.50
C LYS A 129 -4.65 -13.35 0.30
N GLY A 130 -3.39 -12.93 0.50
CA GLY A 130 -2.88 -11.62 0.13
C GLY A 130 -1.56 -11.78 -0.61
N LEU A 131 -1.50 -11.30 -1.87
CA LEU A 131 -0.38 -11.52 -2.79
C LEU A 131 0.21 -10.18 -3.21
N THR A 132 1.55 -10.06 -3.18
CA THR A 132 2.22 -8.91 -3.81
C THR A 132 2.06 -8.97 -5.33
N ARG A 133 2.21 -7.83 -6.02
CA ARG A 133 2.16 -7.82 -7.48
C ARG A 133 3.24 -8.68 -8.12
N GLY A 134 4.45 -8.72 -7.55
CA GLY A 134 5.60 -9.36 -8.16
C GLY A 134 5.91 -8.75 -9.54
N ASP A 135 6.11 -9.62 -10.54
CA ASP A 135 6.30 -9.26 -11.95
C ASP A 135 4.96 -9.04 -12.70
N GLY A 136 3.86 -9.17 -11.99
CA GLY A 136 2.49 -9.09 -12.50
C GLY A 136 1.88 -10.45 -12.86
N PHE A 137 2.67 -11.50 -12.99
CA PHE A 137 2.20 -12.86 -13.21
C PHE A 137 2.29 -13.70 -11.93
N VAL A 138 3.38 -13.52 -11.18
CA VAL A 138 3.67 -14.26 -9.94
C VAL A 138 3.94 -13.26 -8.84
N GLY A 139 3.26 -13.41 -7.71
CA GLY A 139 3.44 -12.62 -6.49
C GLY A 139 3.84 -13.46 -5.30
N GLU A 140 4.36 -12.83 -4.26
CA GLU A 140 4.67 -13.45 -2.97
C GLU A 140 3.42 -13.53 -2.11
N ASP A 141 3.18 -14.68 -1.48
CA ASP A 141 2.13 -14.84 -0.46
C ASP A 141 2.55 -14.13 0.84
N VAL A 142 1.89 -13.04 1.13
CA VAL A 142 2.10 -12.21 2.32
C VAL A 142 0.86 -12.21 3.24
N THR A 143 0.04 -13.23 3.15
CA THR A 143 -1.26 -13.34 3.84
C THR A 143 -1.15 -13.07 5.33
N HIS A 144 -0.13 -13.64 6.01
CA HIS A 144 0.06 -13.43 7.45
C HIS A 144 0.31 -11.96 7.80
N ASN A 145 1.09 -11.27 6.96
CA ASN A 145 1.37 -9.85 7.15
C ASN A 145 0.14 -8.98 6.79
N ILE A 146 -0.56 -9.31 5.72
CA ILE A 146 -1.81 -8.63 5.31
C ILE A 146 -2.86 -8.66 6.41
N LYS A 147 -3.03 -9.79 7.09
CA LYS A 147 -4.00 -9.92 8.19
C LYS A 147 -3.73 -8.94 9.34
N THR A 148 -2.51 -8.48 9.53
CA THR A 148 -2.15 -7.50 10.56
C THR A 148 -2.56 -6.07 10.23
N ILE A 149 -2.89 -5.78 8.97
CA ILE A 149 -3.27 -4.43 8.53
C ILE A 149 -4.72 -4.16 8.92
N MET A 150 -4.92 -3.20 9.82
CA MET A 150 -6.17 -3.02 10.55
C MET A 150 -7.35 -2.59 9.65
N ASN A 151 -7.11 -1.82 8.59
CA ASN A 151 -8.17 -1.40 7.67
C ASN A 151 -8.46 -2.39 6.53
N ILE A 152 -7.87 -3.60 6.57
CA ILE A 152 -8.23 -4.70 5.68
C ILE A 152 -9.27 -5.58 6.39
N PRO A 153 -10.49 -5.74 5.84
CA PRO A 153 -11.49 -6.61 6.42
C PRO A 153 -11.04 -8.07 6.33
N LEU A 154 -11.02 -8.79 7.45
CA LEU A 154 -10.82 -10.26 7.44
C LEU A 154 -12.07 -10.98 6.93
N LYS A 155 -13.25 -10.33 7.06
CA LYS A 155 -14.52 -10.75 6.51
C LYS A 155 -15.21 -9.56 5.88
N LEU A 156 -15.70 -9.71 4.66
CA LEU A 156 -16.45 -8.67 3.95
C LEU A 156 -17.76 -8.37 4.68
N LYS A 157 -18.19 -7.12 4.66
CA LYS A 157 -19.43 -6.69 5.32
C LYS A 157 -20.69 -7.26 4.66
N GLN A 158 -20.63 -7.51 3.35
CA GLN A 158 -21.71 -8.17 2.64
C GLN A 158 -21.36 -9.64 2.43
N ASN A 159 -22.37 -10.49 2.48
CA ASN A 159 -22.19 -11.91 2.16
C ASN A 159 -22.01 -12.07 0.65
N ILE A 160 -20.82 -12.48 0.24
CA ILE A 160 -20.49 -12.79 -1.14
C ILE A 160 -20.18 -14.28 -1.22
N GLU A 161 -20.94 -15.01 -2.02
CA GLU A 161 -20.66 -16.40 -2.32
C GLU A 161 -19.59 -16.49 -3.42
N GLY A 162 -18.75 -17.52 -3.36
CA GLY A 162 -17.68 -17.73 -4.32
C GLY A 162 -16.43 -16.93 -4.02
N GLU A 163 -15.59 -16.73 -5.04
CA GLU A 163 -14.31 -16.07 -4.93
C GLU A 163 -14.34 -14.66 -5.52
N VAL A 164 -13.77 -13.73 -4.78
CA VAL A 164 -13.64 -12.30 -5.16
C VAL A 164 -12.20 -11.88 -4.96
N GLU A 165 -11.62 -11.19 -5.93
CA GLU A 165 -10.31 -10.56 -5.82
C GLU A 165 -10.46 -9.04 -5.70
N VAL A 166 -9.87 -8.47 -4.65
CA VAL A 166 -9.80 -7.01 -4.43
C VAL A 166 -8.35 -6.56 -4.59
N ARG A 167 -8.11 -5.57 -5.45
CA ARG A 167 -6.78 -4.97 -5.61
C ARG A 167 -6.75 -3.59 -4.98
N GLY A 168 -5.62 -3.28 -4.39
CA GLY A 168 -5.38 -2.00 -3.74
C GLY A 168 -3.91 -1.68 -3.64
N GLU A 169 -3.62 -0.51 -3.07
CA GLU A 169 -2.28 -0.07 -2.78
C GLU A 169 -2.07 -0.03 -1.27
N ILE A 170 -1.06 -0.75 -0.78
CA ILE A 170 -0.61 -0.64 0.61
C ILE A 170 0.38 0.50 0.69
N PHE A 171 0.18 1.35 1.69
CA PHE A 171 1.03 2.50 1.96
C PHE A 171 1.29 2.64 3.46
N MET A 172 2.30 3.43 3.78
CA MET A 172 2.57 3.89 5.14
C MET A 172 2.17 5.37 5.21
N PRO A 173 1.32 5.79 6.17
CA PRO A 173 1.00 7.20 6.38
C PRO A 173 2.27 8.03 6.57
N THR A 174 2.26 9.28 6.10
CA THR A 174 3.44 10.15 6.14
C THR A 174 3.96 10.33 7.56
N GLU A 175 3.08 10.58 8.51
CA GLU A 175 3.44 10.73 9.92
C GLU A 175 4.08 9.46 10.49
N SER A 176 3.50 8.29 10.19
CA SER A 176 4.01 6.98 10.63
C SER A 176 5.39 6.68 10.03
N PHE A 177 5.62 7.08 8.78
CA PHE A 177 6.93 6.98 8.13
C PHE A 177 7.98 7.84 8.82
N GLU A 178 7.66 9.10 9.17
CA GLU A 178 8.56 10.01 9.87
C GLU A 178 8.90 9.49 11.28
N GLN A 179 7.89 9.01 12.01
CA GLN A 179 8.09 8.39 13.32
C GLN A 179 9.00 7.16 13.24
N LEU A 180 8.78 6.30 12.25
CA LEU A 180 9.60 5.10 12.02
C LEU A 180 11.06 5.45 11.72
N ASN A 181 11.33 6.43 10.85
CA ASN A 181 12.68 6.86 10.55
C ASN A 181 13.36 7.53 11.75
N ASN A 182 12.66 8.35 12.53
CA ASN A 182 13.18 8.91 13.78
C ASN A 182 13.55 7.80 14.79
N GLN A 183 12.73 6.74 14.89
CA GLN A 183 13.07 5.58 15.69
C GLN A 183 14.34 4.89 15.18
N LYS A 184 14.47 4.66 13.86
CA LYS A 184 15.66 4.05 13.24
C LYS A 184 16.94 4.85 13.53
N ILE A 185 16.88 6.19 13.50
CA ILE A 185 18.00 7.06 13.89
C ILE A 185 18.40 6.83 15.35
N ASN A 186 17.44 6.74 16.26
CA ASN A 186 17.69 6.49 17.67
C ASN A 186 18.26 5.07 17.90
N ASP A 187 17.72 4.09 17.22
CA ASP A 187 18.18 2.70 17.25
C ASP A 187 19.63 2.57 16.73
N GLN A 188 19.99 3.35 15.68
CA GLN A 188 21.37 3.42 15.19
C GLN A 188 22.33 3.99 16.23
N LYS A 189 21.91 5.05 16.96
CA LYS A 189 22.72 5.61 18.06
C LYS A 189 22.92 4.60 19.18
N LYS A 190 21.87 3.87 19.58
CA LYS A 190 21.93 2.80 20.58
C LYS A 190 22.82 1.65 20.11
N LEU A 191 22.67 1.20 18.86
CA LEU A 191 23.51 0.15 18.27
C LEU A 191 24.99 0.52 18.32
N ASN A 192 25.31 1.78 17.95
CA ASN A 192 26.69 2.27 17.99
C ASN A 192 27.22 2.29 19.43
N HIS A 193 26.45 2.78 20.39
CA HIS A 193 26.82 2.80 21.80
C HIS A 193 27.05 1.37 22.34
N LEU A 194 26.08 0.46 22.17
CA LEU A 194 26.19 -0.91 22.64
C LEU A 194 27.34 -1.69 21.97
N SER A 195 27.63 -1.38 20.71
CA SER A 195 28.74 -2.02 19.98
C SER A 195 30.12 -1.62 20.46
N GLN A 196 30.24 -0.50 21.21
CA GLN A 196 31.51 -0.02 21.78
C GLN A 196 31.75 -0.58 23.19
N LEU A 197 30.75 -1.17 23.84
CA LEU A 197 30.92 -1.78 25.17
C LEU A 197 31.68 -3.09 25.11
N ASP A 198 32.48 -3.39 26.14
CA ASP A 198 33.12 -4.71 26.25
C ASP A 198 32.03 -5.76 26.50
N LYS A 199 32.00 -6.78 25.64
CA LYS A 199 31.03 -7.90 25.73
C LYS A 199 31.01 -8.58 27.09
N LYS A 200 32.12 -8.54 27.83
CA LYS A 200 32.22 -9.14 29.17
C LYS A 200 31.53 -8.30 30.25
N GLU A 201 31.34 -7.02 30.02
CA GLU A 201 30.74 -6.07 30.96
C GLU A 201 29.23 -5.81 30.64
N MET A 202 28.75 -6.30 29.49
CA MET A 202 27.34 -6.11 29.07
C MET A 202 26.39 -6.92 29.96
N THR A 203 25.30 -6.29 30.36
CA THR A 203 24.17 -6.99 31.00
C THR A 203 23.46 -7.91 29.99
N ALA A 204 22.74 -8.91 30.50
CA ALA A 204 21.94 -9.80 29.65
C ALA A 204 20.90 -9.03 28.80
N GLU A 205 20.34 -7.95 29.34
CA GLU A 205 19.40 -7.07 28.65
C GLU A 205 20.08 -6.30 27.50
N GLN A 206 21.26 -5.74 27.72
CA GLN A 206 22.05 -5.08 26.67
C GLN A 206 22.46 -6.02 25.53
N VAL A 207 22.82 -7.27 25.87
CA VAL A 207 23.15 -8.29 24.85
C VAL A 207 21.92 -8.64 24.02
N LYS A 208 20.73 -8.74 24.66
CA LYS A 208 19.46 -8.99 23.99
C LYS A 208 19.12 -7.81 23.07
N GLU A 209 19.13 -6.58 23.56
CA GLU A 209 18.86 -5.35 22.78
C GLU A 209 19.81 -5.22 21.59
N LEU A 210 21.11 -5.46 21.78
CA LEU A 210 22.09 -5.44 20.69
C LEU A 210 21.76 -6.46 19.59
N ARG A 211 21.27 -7.64 19.95
CA ARG A 211 20.88 -8.69 19.00
C ARG A 211 19.61 -8.29 18.25
N GLU A 212 18.62 -7.73 18.94
CA GLU A 212 17.38 -7.25 18.35
C GLU A 212 17.64 -6.12 17.35
N LEU A 213 18.41 -5.11 17.72
CA LEU A 213 18.79 -3.99 16.85
C LEU A 213 19.54 -4.46 15.58
N ARG A 214 20.41 -5.47 15.70
CA ARG A 214 21.10 -6.06 14.54
C ARG A 214 20.16 -6.84 13.63
N ASN A 215 19.21 -7.56 14.18
CA ASN A 215 18.25 -8.37 13.42
C ASN A 215 17.21 -7.52 12.68
N GLU A 216 16.69 -6.48 13.33
CA GLU A 216 15.70 -5.58 12.72
C GLU A 216 16.31 -4.56 11.75
N GLY A 217 17.64 -4.34 11.84
CA GLY A 217 18.37 -3.33 11.09
C GLY A 217 17.98 -1.90 11.52
N THR A 218 18.93 -1.00 11.49
CA THR A 218 18.78 0.39 12.00
C THR A 218 18.85 1.42 10.89
N SER A 219 18.98 1.01 9.63
CA SER A 219 19.03 1.93 8.49
C SER A 219 17.67 2.59 8.24
N GLU A 220 17.69 3.88 7.99
CA GLU A 220 16.51 4.65 7.60
C GLU A 220 15.97 4.17 6.25
N PHE A 221 14.67 4.30 6.07
CA PHE A 221 14.04 4.07 4.78
C PHE A 221 14.13 5.35 3.92
N ILE A 222 14.41 5.18 2.64
CA ILE A 222 14.59 6.29 1.70
C ILE A 222 13.27 7.05 1.50
N ASN A 223 12.15 6.32 1.43
CA ASN A 223 10.80 6.89 1.24
C ASN A 223 9.72 5.99 1.86
N ALA A 224 8.50 6.51 1.96
CA ALA A 224 7.36 5.81 2.55
C ALA A 224 6.99 4.52 1.79
N ARG A 225 7.15 4.49 0.45
CA ARG A 225 6.95 3.28 -0.37
C ARG A 225 7.90 2.16 0.02
N ASN A 226 9.20 2.47 0.15
CA ASN A 226 10.21 1.48 0.57
C ASN A 226 9.97 1.01 2.01
N ALA A 227 9.53 1.92 2.89
CA ALA A 227 9.13 1.58 4.26
C ALA A 227 7.93 0.63 4.28
N ALA A 228 6.90 0.90 3.48
CA ALA A 228 5.73 0.03 3.35
C ALA A 228 6.12 -1.34 2.79
N ALA A 229 6.88 -1.40 1.69
CA ALA A 229 7.33 -2.65 1.07
C ALA A 229 8.20 -3.48 2.03
N GLY A 230 9.16 -2.86 2.70
CA GLY A 230 10.02 -3.52 3.68
C GLY A 230 9.26 -4.00 4.92
N SER A 231 8.23 -3.26 5.35
CA SER A 231 7.38 -3.63 6.49
C SER A 231 6.41 -4.77 6.14
N LEU A 232 5.88 -4.79 4.91
CA LEU A 232 4.99 -5.86 4.46
C LEU A 232 5.71 -7.18 4.24
N ARG A 233 6.99 -7.17 3.90
CA ARG A 233 7.81 -8.36 3.63
C ARG A 233 8.64 -8.81 4.84
N GLN A 234 8.15 -8.56 6.07
CA GLN A 234 8.79 -9.08 7.28
C GLN A 234 8.47 -10.57 7.42
N LYS A 235 9.48 -11.35 7.82
CA LYS A 235 9.31 -12.78 8.11
C LYS A 235 8.45 -13.02 9.35
N ASP A 236 8.50 -12.13 10.31
CA ASP A 236 7.69 -12.12 11.51
C ASP A 236 6.56 -11.09 11.39
N SER A 237 5.32 -11.55 11.31
CA SER A 237 4.13 -10.70 11.21
C SER A 237 3.92 -9.79 12.42
N ASN A 238 4.52 -10.10 13.59
CA ASN A 238 4.52 -9.21 14.75
C ASN A 238 5.26 -7.88 14.45
N ILE A 239 6.28 -7.92 13.59
CA ILE A 239 6.99 -6.70 13.17
C ILE A 239 6.07 -5.89 12.27
N THR A 240 5.39 -6.53 11.31
CA THR A 240 4.42 -5.86 10.42
C THR A 240 3.27 -5.26 11.23
N ALA A 241 2.75 -5.97 12.24
CA ALA A 241 1.67 -5.51 13.10
C ALA A 241 2.00 -4.20 13.86
N LYS A 242 3.28 -3.96 14.16
CA LYS A 242 3.76 -2.72 14.80
C LYS A 242 3.95 -1.56 13.81
N ARG A 243 3.80 -1.81 12.50
CA ARG A 243 3.90 -0.80 11.45
C ARG A 243 2.48 -0.33 11.09
N ASP A 244 2.26 0.97 11.04
CA ASP A 244 0.97 1.53 10.62
C ASP A 244 0.88 1.45 9.08
N LEU A 245 0.65 0.23 8.57
CA LEU A 245 0.34 0.02 7.15
C LEU A 245 -1.16 0.15 6.94
N ARG A 246 -1.55 0.75 5.81
CA ARG A 246 -2.95 0.92 5.40
C ARG A 246 -3.13 0.56 3.95
N LEU A 247 -4.36 0.18 3.58
CA LEU A 247 -4.78 -0.14 2.23
C LEU A 247 -5.76 0.91 1.71
N LEU A 248 -5.61 1.29 0.44
CA LEU A 248 -6.68 1.89 -0.35
C LEU A 248 -7.01 0.96 -1.52
N ALA A 249 -8.23 0.44 -1.54
CA ALA A 249 -8.70 -0.45 -2.60
C ALA A 249 -9.11 0.37 -3.82
N TYR A 250 -8.75 -0.12 -5.02
CA TYR A 250 -9.03 0.57 -6.28
C TYR A 250 -9.63 -0.33 -7.37
N GLN A 251 -9.70 -1.65 -7.16
CA GLN A 251 -10.28 -2.55 -8.17
C GLN A 251 -10.90 -3.77 -7.51
N LEU A 252 -12.06 -4.16 -8.01
CA LEU A 252 -12.75 -5.39 -7.70
C LEU A 252 -12.77 -6.28 -8.95
N ILE A 253 -12.37 -7.52 -8.81
CA ILE A 253 -12.42 -8.53 -9.87
C ILE A 253 -13.35 -9.62 -9.38
N GLU A 254 -14.47 -9.75 -10.05
CA GLU A 254 -15.49 -10.77 -9.75
C GLU A 254 -15.42 -11.87 -10.80
N HIS A 255 -15.55 -13.11 -10.34
CA HIS A 255 -15.58 -14.26 -11.24
C HIS A 255 -17.01 -14.74 -11.56
N ASP A 256 -18.01 -14.43 -10.72
CA ASP A 256 -19.35 -15.01 -10.81
C ASP A 256 -20.52 -14.02 -10.61
N ARG A 257 -20.30 -12.70 -10.62
CA ARG A 257 -21.35 -11.70 -10.40
C ARG A 257 -21.79 -10.97 -11.67
N GLN A 258 -22.98 -10.37 -11.60
CA GLN A 258 -23.46 -9.40 -12.61
C GLN A 258 -22.42 -8.30 -12.81
N ALA A 259 -22.13 -8.00 -14.07
CA ALA A 259 -21.17 -6.97 -14.43
C ALA A 259 -21.53 -5.63 -13.76
N ILE A 260 -20.56 -5.01 -13.11
CA ILE A 260 -20.69 -3.66 -12.57
C ILE A 260 -20.54 -2.68 -13.74
N ASP A 261 -21.52 -1.79 -13.93
CA ASP A 261 -21.62 -0.94 -15.12
C ASP A 261 -20.49 0.09 -15.23
N SER A 262 -19.97 0.55 -14.08
CA SER A 262 -18.93 1.58 -14.09
C SER A 262 -17.88 1.40 -12.99
N TYR A 263 -16.72 1.99 -13.23
CA TYR A 263 -15.65 2.06 -12.22
C TYR A 263 -16.08 2.81 -10.95
N SER A 264 -16.85 3.88 -11.09
CA SER A 264 -17.38 4.61 -9.93
C SER A 264 -18.32 3.75 -9.07
N ASP A 265 -19.13 2.88 -9.68
CA ASP A 265 -19.99 1.94 -8.95
C ASP A 265 -19.17 0.85 -8.28
N GLN A 266 -18.09 0.41 -8.94
CA GLN A 266 -17.12 -0.53 -8.34
C GLN A 266 -16.49 0.05 -7.06
N ILE A 267 -16.09 1.34 -7.09
CA ILE A 267 -15.55 2.03 -5.91
C ILE A 267 -16.63 2.16 -4.81
N ALA A 268 -17.87 2.42 -5.15
CA ALA A 268 -18.98 2.45 -4.19
C ALA A 268 -19.18 1.07 -3.54
N LEU A 269 -19.17 -0.01 -4.33
CA LEU A 269 -19.28 -1.37 -3.81
C LEU A 269 -18.09 -1.74 -2.91
N LEU A 270 -16.86 -1.36 -3.25
CA LEU A 270 -15.70 -1.58 -2.38
C LEU A 270 -15.88 -0.93 -1.00
N LYS A 271 -16.46 0.28 -0.93
CA LYS A 271 -16.79 0.94 0.36
C LYS A 271 -17.84 0.14 1.14
N ASP A 272 -18.87 -0.34 0.45
CA ASP A 272 -19.94 -1.14 1.06
C ASP A 272 -19.43 -2.49 1.57
N LEU A 273 -18.40 -3.05 0.93
CA LEU A 273 -17.70 -4.26 1.38
C LEU A 273 -16.78 -4.02 2.59
N GLY A 274 -16.53 -2.76 2.95
CA GLY A 274 -15.77 -2.37 4.13
C GLY A 274 -14.35 -1.85 3.87
N PHE A 275 -13.98 -1.60 2.61
CA PHE A 275 -12.68 -1.07 2.25
C PHE A 275 -12.62 0.46 2.30
N SER A 276 -11.45 0.99 2.63
CA SER A 276 -11.09 2.36 2.30
C SER A 276 -10.76 2.45 0.81
N THR A 277 -11.18 3.53 0.16
CA THR A 277 -10.92 3.81 -1.26
C THR A 277 -10.51 5.26 -1.45
N ASN A 278 -9.91 5.58 -2.60
CA ASN A 278 -9.73 6.98 -3.00
C ASN A 278 -11.06 7.68 -3.25
N GLU A 279 -11.03 9.01 -3.18
CA GLU A 279 -12.04 9.84 -3.83
C GLU A 279 -11.82 9.78 -5.34
N VAL A 280 -12.92 9.61 -6.08
CA VAL A 280 -12.92 9.49 -7.53
C VAL A 280 -13.83 10.57 -8.10
N THR A 281 -13.26 11.44 -8.94
CA THR A 281 -14.02 12.46 -9.67
C THR A 281 -14.38 11.92 -11.04
N VAL A 282 -15.67 11.97 -11.40
CA VAL A 282 -16.17 11.56 -12.72
C VAL A 282 -16.44 12.78 -13.59
N THR A 283 -15.87 12.81 -14.80
CA THR A 283 -16.07 13.92 -15.75
C THR A 283 -16.07 13.43 -17.19
N LYS A 284 -16.71 14.22 -18.09
CA LYS A 284 -16.68 14.01 -19.55
C LYS A 284 -15.92 15.11 -20.29
N ASP A 285 -15.43 16.10 -19.57
CA ASP A 285 -14.78 17.28 -20.13
C ASP A 285 -13.30 17.31 -19.76
N ILE A 286 -12.45 17.45 -20.78
CA ILE A 286 -10.99 17.55 -20.62
C ILE A 286 -10.58 18.74 -19.73
N LYS A 287 -11.31 19.87 -19.79
CA LYS A 287 -11.02 21.00 -18.91
C LYS A 287 -11.23 20.65 -17.42
N ASN A 288 -12.24 19.86 -17.13
CA ASN A 288 -12.46 19.38 -15.77
C ASN A 288 -11.42 18.35 -15.35
N VAL A 289 -10.88 17.57 -16.30
CA VAL A 289 -9.70 16.71 -16.06
C VAL A 289 -8.51 17.55 -15.64
N GLU A 290 -8.20 18.62 -16.38
CA GLU A 290 -7.10 19.55 -16.06
C GLU A 290 -7.26 20.18 -14.69
N LEU A 291 -8.45 20.67 -14.37
CA LEU A 291 -8.77 21.24 -13.06
C LEU A 291 -8.57 20.24 -11.93
N GLU A 292 -9.01 19.00 -12.14
CA GLU A 292 -8.89 17.96 -11.13
C GLU A 292 -7.42 17.50 -10.93
N LEU A 293 -6.64 17.40 -12.01
CA LEU A 293 -5.21 17.13 -11.93
C LEU A 293 -4.49 18.22 -11.14
N SER A 294 -4.77 19.50 -11.43
CA SER A 294 -4.22 20.64 -10.68
C SER A 294 -4.63 20.59 -9.22
N ARG A 295 -5.92 20.30 -8.93
CA ARG A 295 -6.42 20.16 -7.56
C ARG A 295 -5.67 19.08 -6.77
N ILE A 296 -5.46 17.92 -7.39
CA ILE A 296 -4.74 16.80 -6.75
C ILE A 296 -3.27 17.20 -6.49
N GLU A 297 -2.60 17.85 -7.47
CA GLU A 297 -1.22 18.28 -7.35
C GLU A 297 -1.04 19.35 -6.25
N GLU A 298 -1.87 20.38 -6.22
CA GLU A 298 -1.85 21.42 -5.19
C GLU A 298 -2.07 20.87 -3.79
N ASN A 299 -2.93 19.85 -3.67
CA ASN A 299 -3.25 19.21 -2.40
C ASN A 299 -2.34 18.01 -2.06
N ARG A 300 -1.28 17.74 -2.83
CA ARG A 300 -0.41 16.56 -2.64
C ARG A 300 0.14 16.40 -1.22
N ASN A 301 0.37 17.50 -0.52
CA ASN A 301 0.88 17.50 0.86
C ASN A 301 -0.21 17.42 1.93
N ASN A 302 -1.48 17.53 1.55
CA ASN A 302 -2.63 17.42 2.46
C ASN A 302 -3.11 15.96 2.61
N TYR A 303 -2.70 15.07 1.71
CA TYR A 303 -2.94 13.64 1.88
C TYR A 303 -2.06 13.10 3.00
N ASN A 304 -2.60 12.19 3.80
CA ASN A 304 -1.83 11.49 4.84
C ASN A 304 -0.94 10.36 4.26
N TYR A 305 -0.79 10.31 2.94
CA TYR A 305 0.05 9.38 2.18
C TYR A 305 0.70 10.10 1.00
N LYS A 306 1.78 9.53 0.49
CA LYS A 306 2.47 10.09 -0.68
C LYS A 306 1.77 9.69 -1.98
N ILE A 307 1.72 10.64 -2.91
CA ILE A 307 1.23 10.45 -4.28
C ILE A 307 2.32 10.88 -5.27
N ASP A 308 2.42 10.15 -6.38
CA ASP A 308 3.37 10.44 -7.48
C ASP A 308 2.66 10.95 -8.75
N GLY A 309 1.35 11.21 -8.65
CA GLY A 309 0.55 11.65 -9.78
C GLY A 309 -0.94 11.45 -9.55
N ALA A 310 -1.65 11.30 -10.65
CA ALA A 310 -3.05 10.91 -10.69
C ALA A 310 -3.26 9.73 -11.65
N VAL A 311 -4.36 9.02 -11.54
CA VAL A 311 -4.76 7.98 -12.49
C VAL A 311 -6.06 8.38 -13.14
N LEU A 312 -6.07 8.32 -14.48
CA LEU A 312 -7.27 8.48 -15.28
C LEU A 312 -7.73 7.11 -15.78
N LYS A 313 -9.03 6.87 -15.73
CA LYS A 313 -9.64 5.64 -16.25
C LYS A 313 -10.91 5.95 -17.02
N VAL A 314 -11.21 5.17 -18.04
CA VAL A 314 -12.55 5.15 -18.65
C VAL A 314 -13.52 4.61 -17.61
N ASN A 315 -14.62 5.31 -17.34
CA ASN A 315 -15.55 4.92 -16.26
C ASN A 315 -16.44 3.73 -16.64
N SER A 316 -16.79 3.55 -17.93
CA SER A 316 -17.66 2.47 -18.39
C SER A 316 -16.93 1.13 -18.41
N SER A 317 -17.44 0.13 -17.71
CA SER A 317 -16.88 -1.23 -17.69
C SER A 317 -16.94 -1.90 -19.06
N ILE A 318 -18.04 -1.71 -19.80
CA ILE A 318 -18.19 -2.24 -21.16
C ILE A 318 -17.11 -1.65 -22.07
N THR A 319 -16.87 -0.35 -22.01
CA THR A 319 -15.83 0.30 -22.81
C THR A 319 -14.42 -0.13 -22.38
N GLN A 320 -14.19 -0.41 -21.11
CA GLN A 320 -12.93 -0.98 -20.64
C GLN A 320 -12.66 -2.37 -21.24
N ASP A 321 -13.69 -3.21 -21.32
CA ASP A 321 -13.60 -4.55 -21.90
C ASP A 321 -13.34 -4.49 -23.42
N GLU A 322 -14.01 -3.58 -24.14
CA GLU A 322 -13.77 -3.33 -25.57
C GLU A 322 -12.33 -2.87 -25.85
N LEU A 323 -11.79 -1.99 -25.04
CA LEU A 323 -10.42 -1.48 -25.18
C LEU A 323 -9.37 -2.52 -24.82
N GLY A 324 -9.64 -3.34 -23.82
CA GLY A 324 -8.76 -4.41 -23.36
C GLY A 324 -7.38 -3.90 -22.93
N PHE A 325 -6.37 -4.74 -23.18
CA PHE A 325 -5.02 -4.56 -22.67
C PHE A 325 -3.96 -4.55 -23.79
N THR A 326 -2.85 -3.93 -23.50
CA THR A 326 -1.58 -4.17 -24.22
C THR A 326 -0.80 -5.28 -23.51
N SER A 327 0.40 -5.60 -23.99
CA SER A 327 1.31 -6.50 -23.26
C SER A 327 1.77 -5.97 -21.91
N LYS A 328 1.63 -4.66 -21.64
CA LYS A 328 2.17 -4.01 -20.43
C LYS A 328 1.11 -3.33 -19.58
N ALA A 329 0.06 -2.77 -20.18
CA ALA A 329 -0.90 -1.90 -19.50
C ALA A 329 -2.32 -2.03 -20.07
N PRO A 330 -3.38 -1.70 -19.30
CA PRO A 330 -4.71 -1.51 -19.83
C PRO A 330 -4.74 -0.31 -20.77
N ARG A 331 -5.49 -0.38 -21.88
CA ARG A 331 -5.67 0.77 -22.79
C ARG A 331 -6.61 1.82 -22.23
N TRP A 332 -7.47 1.43 -21.31
CA TRP A 332 -8.51 2.25 -20.69
C TRP A 332 -8.06 3.02 -19.45
N ALA A 333 -6.79 2.90 -19.06
CA ALA A 333 -6.23 3.65 -17.93
C ALA A 333 -4.85 4.19 -18.26
N ILE A 334 -4.54 5.38 -17.71
CA ILE A 334 -3.23 6.04 -17.85
C ILE A 334 -2.88 6.74 -16.54
N ALA A 335 -1.61 6.72 -16.17
CA ALA A 335 -1.08 7.49 -15.06
C ALA A 335 -0.55 8.83 -15.56
N PHE A 336 -1.03 9.91 -14.96
CA PHE A 336 -0.46 11.25 -15.13
C PHE A 336 0.53 11.48 -14.00
N LYS A 337 1.80 11.63 -14.33
CA LYS A 337 2.84 11.89 -13.33
C LYS A 337 3.02 13.39 -13.13
N PHE A 338 3.02 13.80 -11.87
CA PHE A 338 3.39 15.17 -11.52
C PHE A 338 4.87 15.40 -11.78
N SER A 339 5.21 16.65 -12.02
CA SER A 339 6.59 17.05 -12.17
C SER A 339 7.40 16.62 -10.94
N ALA A 340 8.58 16.08 -11.18
CA ALA A 340 9.50 15.74 -10.10
C ALA A 340 9.77 16.98 -9.25
N GLU A 341 9.85 16.80 -7.92
CA GLU A 341 10.27 17.89 -7.06
C GLU A 341 11.72 18.22 -7.35
N GLU A 342 11.97 19.47 -7.69
CA GLU A 342 13.31 20.01 -7.92
C GLU A 342 13.75 20.87 -6.75
N GLN A 343 14.98 20.68 -6.31
CA GLN A 343 15.60 21.49 -5.27
C GLN A 343 16.99 21.93 -5.69
N THR A 344 17.29 23.19 -5.46
CA THR A 344 18.62 23.71 -5.73
C THR A 344 19.54 23.40 -4.54
N THR A 345 20.73 22.86 -4.82
CA THR A 345 21.74 22.60 -3.80
C THR A 345 23.14 22.94 -4.31
N GLN A 346 24.13 22.93 -3.41
CA GLN A 346 25.51 23.21 -3.74
C GLN A 346 26.22 21.90 -4.10
N LEU A 347 26.91 21.88 -5.26
CA LEU A 347 27.87 20.85 -5.61
C LEU A 347 29.13 21.04 -4.77
N LEU A 348 29.48 20.01 -3.98
CA LEU A 348 30.65 20.03 -3.09
C LEU A 348 31.86 19.37 -3.74
N ASP A 349 31.65 18.28 -4.52
CA ASP A 349 32.71 17.49 -5.15
C ASP A 349 32.10 16.61 -6.24
N ILE A 350 32.96 16.06 -7.13
CA ILE A 350 32.60 15.02 -8.10
C ILE A 350 33.49 13.80 -7.88
N LYS A 351 32.90 12.68 -7.54
CA LYS A 351 33.58 11.40 -7.36
C LYS A 351 33.40 10.51 -8.58
N LEU A 352 34.47 9.83 -9.00
CA LEU A 352 34.40 8.81 -10.05
C LEU A 352 34.20 7.45 -9.41
N GLN A 353 33.11 6.76 -9.75
CA GLN A 353 32.84 5.39 -9.33
C GLN A 353 33.08 4.44 -10.49
N VAL A 354 33.75 3.32 -10.22
CA VAL A 354 33.98 2.27 -11.21
C VAL A 354 32.93 1.18 -11.00
N GLY A 355 32.09 0.97 -11.98
CA GLY A 355 31.09 -0.08 -12.01
C GLY A 355 31.69 -1.47 -12.20
N ARG A 356 30.90 -2.51 -11.99
CA ARG A 356 31.32 -3.92 -12.08
C ARG A 356 31.82 -4.32 -13.47
N THR A 357 31.42 -3.61 -14.50
CA THR A 357 31.87 -3.78 -15.90
C THR A 357 33.09 -2.93 -16.29
N GLY A 358 33.67 -2.17 -15.33
CA GLY A 358 34.77 -1.24 -15.60
C GLY A 358 34.31 0.15 -16.08
N ALA A 359 33.00 0.38 -16.26
CA ALA A 359 32.49 1.69 -16.64
C ALA A 359 32.70 2.70 -15.49
N ILE A 360 33.22 3.88 -15.83
CA ILE A 360 33.43 4.98 -14.89
C ILE A 360 32.20 5.89 -14.94
N THR A 361 31.58 6.09 -13.80
CA THR A 361 30.38 6.93 -13.63
C THR A 361 30.70 8.09 -12.70
N PRO A 362 30.56 9.35 -13.16
CA PRO A 362 30.73 10.50 -12.29
C PRO A 362 29.51 10.66 -11.37
N VAL A 363 29.77 10.91 -10.09
CA VAL A 363 28.75 11.10 -9.05
C VAL A 363 29.01 12.42 -8.36
N ALA A 364 28.04 13.33 -8.42
CA ALA A 364 28.06 14.57 -7.69
C ALA A 364 27.92 14.32 -6.19
N VAL A 365 28.78 14.93 -5.39
CA VAL A 365 28.62 15.04 -3.94
C VAL A 365 27.96 16.38 -3.65
N LEU A 366 26.77 16.34 -3.08
CA LEU A 366 25.91 17.51 -2.89
C LEU A 366 25.86 17.92 -1.41
N LYS A 367 25.70 19.20 -1.16
CA LYS A 367 25.22 19.62 0.16
C LYS A 367 23.85 18.97 0.38
N PRO A 368 23.65 18.23 1.48
CA PRO A 368 22.42 17.49 1.68
C PRO A 368 21.18 18.38 1.51
N VAL A 369 20.24 17.96 0.68
CA VAL A 369 18.99 18.67 0.40
C VAL A 369 17.82 17.69 0.43
N ASN A 370 16.68 18.12 0.95
CA ASN A 370 15.48 17.31 0.98
C ASN A 370 14.71 17.47 -0.36
N VAL A 371 14.50 16.37 -1.07
CA VAL A 371 13.75 16.33 -2.34
C VAL A 371 12.66 15.27 -2.19
N GLY A 372 11.40 15.69 -2.21
CA GLY A 372 10.27 14.76 -2.11
C GLY A 372 10.24 13.92 -0.81
N GLY A 373 10.80 14.46 0.29
CA GLY A 373 10.92 13.76 1.58
C GLY A 373 12.15 12.85 1.70
N ALA A 374 13.01 12.78 0.66
CA ALA A 374 14.27 12.05 0.69
C ALA A 374 15.45 13.02 0.84
N LEU A 375 16.40 12.73 1.76
CA LEU A 375 17.62 13.50 1.90
C LEU A 375 18.63 13.06 0.84
N VAL A 376 18.84 13.91 -0.17
CA VAL A 376 19.74 13.65 -1.29
C VAL A 376 21.10 14.28 -1.02
N SER A 377 22.16 13.46 -1.01
CA SER A 377 23.56 13.89 -0.82
C SER A 377 24.44 13.53 -2.01
N PHE A 378 23.94 12.69 -2.93
CA PHE A 378 24.66 12.22 -4.11
C PHE A 378 23.72 12.17 -5.31
N ALA A 379 24.22 12.54 -6.48
CA ALA A 379 23.49 12.39 -7.75
C ALA A 379 24.42 11.85 -8.84
N THR A 380 23.94 10.87 -9.59
CA THR A 380 24.68 10.35 -10.74
C THR A 380 24.62 11.34 -11.89
N LEU A 381 25.75 11.73 -12.44
CA LEU A 381 25.84 12.65 -13.58
C LEU A 381 25.78 11.94 -14.94
N HIS A 382 25.76 10.62 -14.94
CA HIS A 382 25.67 9.71 -16.10
C HIS A 382 26.80 9.81 -17.08
N ASN A 383 27.07 10.98 -17.67
CA ASN A 383 28.11 11.23 -18.67
C ASN A 383 29.11 12.26 -18.16
N PRO A 384 30.39 12.19 -18.58
CA PRO A 384 31.42 13.17 -18.22
C PRO A 384 31.34 14.50 -19.02
N ASP A 385 30.47 14.59 -20.07
CA ASP A 385 30.31 15.75 -20.95
C ASP A 385 29.34 16.79 -20.39
#